data_a46ba1f1dcf4b244c08c2499b09e9fbe
#
_entry.id   a46ba1f1dcf4b244c08c2499b09e9fbe
#
_cell.length_a   1.000
_cell.length_b   1.000
_cell.length_c   1.000
_cell.angle_alpha   90.00
_cell.angle_beta   90.00
_cell.angle_gamma   90.00
#
_symmetry.space_group_name_H-M   'P 1'
#
loop_
_entity.id
_entity.type
_entity.pdbx_description
1 polymer ?
#
loop_
_entity_poly.entity_id
_entity_poly.type
_entity_poly.pdbx_seq_one_letter_code
_entity_poly.pdbx_strand_id
1 'polypeptide(L)'
;SISIEVIPMEYYHMGTYDVAVIGAGHAGVEAALASARLGCRTVLFTISLDQIANMPCNPSIGGTAKGHLVREIDALGGEMGKAADACFLQSRMLNRGKGPAVHSLRVQADRVRYHNYMKQVCEKTPLLEIKQAEIAEIQTENGRVTGVVTSLGAQYTVSAAVVATGTYLNGRIHVGQVSYESGPDAALPSRPLGKNLQELGLRMRRFKTGTPCRVHRRSIDFDAMERQDGDEDIVPFSFGSDPSRMHNQVSCYITYTNEETHRIIRENL
;
A
#
# COMPACT_ATOMS: atom_id res chain seq x y z
N SER A 1 7.13 -21.75 39.79
CA SER A 1 7.21 -20.60 38.85
C SER A 1 8.49 -20.70 38.07
N ILE A 2 8.37 -20.94 36.77
CA ILE A 2 9.51 -20.89 35.86
C ILE A 2 9.76 -19.39 35.57
N SER A 3 10.81 -18.82 36.14
CA SER A 3 11.30 -17.50 35.79
C SER A 3 11.95 -17.63 34.42
N ILE A 4 11.31 -17.09 33.39
CA ILE A 4 11.93 -16.91 32.08
C ILE A 4 12.92 -15.76 32.24
N GLU A 5 14.22 -16.07 32.27
CA GLU A 5 15.26 -15.07 32.14
C GLU A 5 15.13 -14.42 30.74
N VAL A 6 14.80 -13.14 30.73
CA VAL A 6 14.81 -12.36 29.47
C VAL A 6 16.28 -12.10 29.15
N ILE A 7 16.85 -12.91 28.26
CA ILE A 7 18.20 -12.65 27.72
C ILE A 7 18.09 -11.36 26.92
N PRO A 8 18.92 -10.31 27.23
CA PRO A 8 18.92 -9.09 26.44
C PRO A 8 19.27 -9.43 24.97
N MET A 9 18.49 -8.90 24.04
CA MET A 9 18.73 -9.12 22.60
C MET A 9 20.03 -8.44 22.23
N GLU A 10 21.03 -9.21 21.79
CA GLU A 10 22.25 -8.67 21.23
C GLU A 10 21.99 -8.19 19.80
N TYR A 11 22.36 -6.96 19.49
CA TYR A 11 22.30 -6.44 18.14
C TYR A 11 23.51 -6.88 17.35
N TYR A 12 23.29 -7.26 16.10
CA TYR A 12 24.37 -7.65 15.17
C TYR A 12 24.27 -6.85 13.88
N HIS A 13 25.37 -6.25 13.47
CA HIS A 13 25.42 -5.39 12.30
C HIS A 13 25.29 -6.19 11.00
N MET A 14 24.37 -5.79 10.13
CA MET A 14 24.04 -6.48 8.88
C MET A 14 24.31 -5.67 7.61
N GLY A 15 24.66 -4.40 7.73
CA GLY A 15 24.99 -3.59 6.57
C GLY A 15 24.78 -2.10 6.77
N THR A 16 25.22 -1.34 5.78
CA THR A 16 25.13 0.13 5.76
C THR A 16 24.46 0.58 4.47
N TYR A 17 23.49 1.48 4.59
CA TYR A 17 22.74 2.08 3.49
C TYR A 17 22.58 3.58 3.75
N ASP A 18 22.22 4.34 2.71
CA ASP A 18 21.91 5.75 2.87
C ASP A 18 20.48 5.91 3.40
N VAL A 19 19.54 5.13 2.88
CA VAL A 19 18.11 5.22 3.20
C VAL A 19 17.54 3.85 3.53
N ALA A 20 16.83 3.76 4.66
CA ALA A 20 15.94 2.64 4.96
C ALA A 20 14.49 3.05 4.68
N VAL A 21 13.75 2.23 3.94
CA VAL A 21 12.30 2.38 3.76
C VAL A 21 11.59 1.25 4.49
N ILE A 22 10.71 1.61 5.42
CA ILE A 22 10.04 0.67 6.33
C ILE A 22 8.59 0.51 5.88
N GLY A 23 8.30 -0.62 5.25
CA GLY A 23 7.02 -0.96 4.66
C GLY A 23 7.02 -0.85 3.14
N ALA A 24 6.70 -1.95 2.46
CA ALA A 24 6.66 -2.06 1.02
C ALA A 24 5.24 -1.94 0.42
N GLY A 25 4.38 -1.11 1.02
CA GLY A 25 3.13 -0.67 0.41
C GLY A 25 3.38 0.33 -0.73
N HIS A 26 2.33 0.92 -1.29
CA HIS A 26 2.45 1.84 -2.43
C HIS A 26 3.42 3.00 -2.14
N ALA A 27 3.28 3.66 -1.00
CA ALA A 27 4.15 4.78 -0.61
C ALA A 27 5.61 4.34 -0.42
N GLY A 28 5.82 3.18 0.22
CA GLY A 28 7.16 2.66 0.48
C GLY A 28 7.89 2.25 -0.81
N VAL A 29 7.18 1.59 -1.73
CA VAL A 29 7.76 1.22 -3.02
C VAL A 29 8.17 2.46 -3.82
N GLU A 30 7.31 3.47 -3.91
CA GLU A 30 7.64 4.73 -4.60
C GLU A 30 8.82 5.45 -3.93
N ALA A 31 8.86 5.51 -2.59
CA ALA A 31 9.98 6.11 -1.85
C ALA A 31 11.30 5.36 -2.08
N ALA A 32 11.26 4.03 -2.08
CA ALA A 32 12.45 3.19 -2.30
C ALA A 32 12.98 3.34 -3.73
N LEU A 33 12.10 3.29 -4.72
CA LEU A 33 12.45 3.49 -6.12
C LEU A 33 13.02 4.90 -6.36
N ALA A 34 12.40 5.93 -5.80
CA ALA A 34 12.88 7.30 -5.93
C ALA A 34 14.26 7.46 -5.29
N SER A 35 14.48 6.95 -4.07
CA SER A 35 15.77 7.02 -3.38
C SER A 35 16.88 6.34 -4.18
N ALA A 36 16.62 5.12 -4.66
CA ALA A 36 17.61 4.36 -5.44
C ALA A 36 17.92 5.02 -6.79
N ARG A 37 16.90 5.55 -7.49
CA ARG A 37 17.07 6.28 -8.76
C ARG A 37 17.82 7.61 -8.60
N LEU A 38 17.79 8.21 -7.41
CA LEU A 38 18.60 9.37 -7.05
C LEU A 38 20.05 9.01 -6.68
N GLY A 39 20.43 7.73 -6.72
CA GLY A 39 21.77 7.26 -6.46
C GLY A 39 22.04 6.87 -5.00
N CYS A 40 21.04 6.83 -4.13
CA CYS A 40 21.19 6.39 -2.75
C CYS A 40 21.17 4.85 -2.66
N ARG A 41 22.08 4.28 -1.88
CA ARG A 41 21.99 2.87 -1.49
C ARG A 41 20.81 2.71 -0.55
N THR A 42 19.76 2.05 -1.03
CA THR A 42 18.47 1.97 -0.36
C THR A 42 18.15 0.54 0.03
N VAL A 43 17.63 0.36 1.25
CA VAL A 43 17.06 -0.91 1.70
C VAL A 43 15.55 -0.74 1.94
N LEU A 44 14.75 -1.62 1.34
CA LEU A 44 13.30 -1.69 1.54
C LEU A 44 12.96 -2.87 2.43
N PHE A 45 12.39 -2.61 3.59
CA PHE A 45 11.92 -3.62 4.52
C PHE A 45 10.45 -3.92 4.35
N THR A 46 10.10 -5.19 4.32
CA THR A 46 8.72 -5.67 4.31
C THR A 46 8.55 -6.86 5.24
N ILE A 47 7.39 -7.00 5.85
CA ILE A 47 7.05 -8.18 6.67
C ILE A 47 6.87 -9.42 5.79
N SER A 48 6.43 -9.24 4.54
CA SER A 48 6.27 -10.32 3.58
C SER A 48 6.59 -9.85 2.17
N LEU A 49 7.44 -10.61 1.48
CA LEU A 49 7.78 -10.37 0.06
C LEU A 49 6.58 -10.57 -0.87
N ASP A 50 5.59 -11.35 -0.46
CA ASP A 50 4.38 -11.62 -1.23
C ASP A 50 3.29 -10.53 -1.04
N GLN A 51 3.61 -9.49 -0.26
CA GLN A 51 2.71 -8.36 0.00
C GLN A 51 3.27 -7.01 -0.46
N ILE A 52 4.33 -7.01 -1.25
CA ILE A 52 4.87 -5.79 -1.87
C ILE A 52 3.80 -5.16 -2.77
N ALA A 53 3.52 -3.88 -2.60
CA ALA A 53 2.48 -3.14 -3.32
C ALA A 53 1.11 -3.83 -3.31
N ASN A 54 0.79 -4.53 -2.23
CA ASN A 54 -0.49 -5.20 -2.07
C ASN A 54 -1.65 -4.21 -2.03
N MET A 55 -2.80 -4.60 -2.60
CA MET A 55 -4.04 -3.83 -2.58
C MET A 55 -5.09 -4.52 -1.68
N PRO A 56 -4.97 -4.43 -0.35
CA PRO A 56 -5.81 -5.22 0.54
C PRO A 56 -7.27 -4.73 0.59
N CYS A 57 -7.51 -3.47 0.32
CA CYS A 57 -8.84 -2.86 0.36
C CYS A 57 -9.57 -3.07 -0.97
N ASN A 58 -9.23 -2.30 -1.98
CA ASN A 58 -9.80 -2.35 -3.33
C ASN A 58 -8.69 -2.56 -4.35
N PRO A 59 -8.84 -3.47 -5.32
CA PRO A 59 -7.87 -3.61 -6.40
C PRO A 59 -8.08 -2.50 -7.45
N SER A 60 -7.96 -1.26 -7.04
CA SER A 60 -8.16 -0.10 -7.90
C SER A 60 -7.15 1.01 -7.62
N ILE A 61 -6.76 1.71 -8.67
CA ILE A 61 -5.85 2.86 -8.63
C ILE A 61 -6.60 4.11 -9.06
N GLY A 62 -6.35 5.24 -8.38
CA GLY A 62 -6.95 6.52 -8.69
C GLY A 62 -8.35 6.70 -8.11
N GLY A 63 -9.22 7.37 -8.88
CA GLY A 63 -10.51 7.85 -8.42
C GLY A 63 -10.46 9.30 -7.95
N THR A 64 -11.59 9.82 -7.46
CA THR A 64 -11.73 11.21 -7.02
C THR A 64 -10.68 11.57 -5.98
N ALA A 65 -9.97 12.68 -6.20
CA ALA A 65 -8.86 13.20 -5.39
C ALA A 65 -7.61 12.29 -5.29
N LYS A 66 -7.60 11.13 -5.95
CA LYS A 66 -6.47 10.19 -5.95
C LYS A 66 -5.80 10.08 -7.32
N GLY A 67 -6.58 10.10 -8.41
CA GLY A 67 -6.07 9.99 -9.77
C GLY A 67 -5.09 11.12 -10.15
N HIS A 68 -5.31 12.32 -9.63
CA HIS A 68 -4.41 13.45 -9.80
C HIS A 68 -3.04 13.18 -9.19
N LEU A 69 -3.00 12.65 -7.95
CA LEU A 69 -1.75 12.30 -7.25
C LEU A 69 -0.96 11.22 -7.99
N VAL A 70 -1.63 10.23 -8.58
CA VAL A 70 -0.96 9.20 -9.39
C VAL A 70 -0.26 9.83 -10.59
N ARG A 71 -0.89 10.80 -11.25
CA ARG A 71 -0.29 11.53 -12.37
C ARG A 71 0.86 12.43 -11.96
N GLU A 72 0.76 13.08 -10.81
CA GLU A 72 1.86 13.87 -10.25
C GLU A 72 3.07 12.98 -9.93
N ILE A 73 2.85 11.81 -9.35
CA ILE A 73 3.90 10.81 -9.09
C ILE A 73 4.53 10.34 -10.40
N ASP A 74 3.72 10.04 -11.43
CA ASP A 74 4.22 9.63 -12.76
C ASP A 74 5.07 10.71 -13.41
N ALA A 75 4.63 11.97 -13.35
CA ALA A 75 5.38 13.12 -13.87
C ALA A 75 6.76 13.29 -13.19
N LEU A 76 6.91 12.85 -11.95
CA LEU A 76 8.17 12.82 -11.20
C LEU A 76 8.98 11.53 -11.43
N GLY A 77 8.55 10.67 -12.35
CA GLY A 77 9.24 9.42 -12.66
C GLY A 77 8.84 8.23 -11.79
N GLY A 78 7.71 8.30 -11.08
CA GLY A 78 7.16 7.20 -10.28
C GLY A 78 6.71 6.01 -11.12
N GLU A 79 6.32 4.94 -10.45
CA GLU A 79 6.03 3.64 -11.09
C GLU A 79 4.55 3.27 -11.07
N MET A 80 3.78 3.84 -10.13
CA MET A 80 2.38 3.46 -9.91
C MET A 80 1.51 3.64 -11.17
N GLY A 81 1.69 4.72 -11.94
CA GLY A 81 0.96 4.98 -13.16
C GLY A 81 1.22 3.90 -14.22
N LYS A 82 2.49 3.56 -14.45
CA LYS A 82 2.92 2.52 -15.40
C LYS A 82 2.40 1.14 -15.00
N ALA A 83 2.51 0.79 -13.72
CA ALA A 83 2.01 -0.47 -13.19
C ALA A 83 0.47 -0.54 -13.30
N ALA A 84 -0.23 0.55 -13.05
CA ALA A 84 -1.67 0.63 -13.23
C ALA A 84 -2.07 0.36 -14.68
N ASP A 85 -1.41 0.98 -15.65
CA ASP A 85 -1.67 0.81 -17.09
C ASP A 85 -1.33 -0.61 -17.57
N ALA A 86 -0.26 -1.20 -17.04
CA ALA A 86 0.12 -2.57 -17.39
C ALA A 86 -0.82 -3.66 -16.83
N CYS A 87 -1.54 -3.36 -15.76
CA CYS A 87 -2.28 -4.37 -14.97
C CYS A 87 -3.79 -4.07 -14.85
N PHE A 88 -4.31 -3.06 -15.55
CA PHE A 88 -5.72 -2.72 -15.43
C PHE A 88 -6.65 -3.76 -16.05
N LEU A 89 -7.86 -3.83 -15.53
CA LEU A 89 -8.97 -4.64 -16.02
C LEU A 89 -10.07 -3.75 -16.61
N GLN A 90 -10.29 -2.58 -16.02
CA GLN A 90 -11.21 -1.57 -16.49
C GLN A 90 -10.67 -0.18 -16.19
N SER A 91 -10.73 0.72 -17.17
CA SER A 91 -10.39 2.13 -17.02
C SER A 91 -11.62 3.01 -17.22
N ARG A 92 -11.77 4.02 -16.36
CA ARG A 92 -12.89 4.96 -16.44
C ARG A 92 -12.51 6.32 -15.89
N MET A 93 -12.84 7.36 -16.66
CA MET A 93 -12.76 8.76 -16.20
C MET A 93 -14.01 9.12 -15.42
N LEU A 94 -13.86 9.40 -14.13
CA LEU A 94 -14.95 9.82 -13.26
C LEU A 94 -15.20 11.34 -13.35
N ASN A 95 -16.40 11.74 -12.97
CA ASN A 95 -16.80 13.17 -12.87
C ASN A 95 -16.78 13.95 -14.21
N ARG A 96 -16.91 13.31 -15.35
CA ARG A 96 -16.93 13.99 -16.65
C ARG A 96 -17.97 15.12 -16.75
N GLY A 97 -19.12 14.98 -16.07
CA GLY A 97 -20.17 16.00 -16.03
C GLY A 97 -19.90 17.20 -15.10
N LYS A 98 -18.77 17.21 -14.35
CA LYS A 98 -18.49 18.22 -13.33
C LYS A 98 -17.36 19.19 -13.69
N GLY A 99 -16.88 19.13 -14.93
CA GLY A 99 -15.79 19.97 -15.44
C GLY A 99 -14.39 19.37 -15.27
N PRO A 100 -13.43 19.84 -16.08
CA PRO A 100 -12.11 19.19 -16.23
C PRO A 100 -11.28 19.11 -14.94
N ALA A 101 -11.40 20.10 -14.08
CA ALA A 101 -10.60 20.18 -12.83
C ALA A 101 -10.87 19.01 -11.87
N VAL A 102 -12.02 18.37 -11.97
CA VAL A 102 -12.39 17.23 -11.11
C VAL A 102 -12.49 15.91 -11.88
N HIS A 103 -12.12 15.89 -13.15
CA HIS A 103 -11.99 14.66 -13.91
C HIS A 103 -10.95 13.76 -13.23
N SER A 104 -11.34 12.56 -12.87
CA SER A 104 -10.52 11.67 -12.05
C SER A 104 -10.45 10.29 -12.67
N LEU A 105 -9.29 9.94 -13.18
CA LEU A 105 -9.09 8.60 -13.73
C LEU A 105 -9.12 7.55 -12.61
N ARG A 106 -9.83 6.46 -12.85
CA ARG A 106 -9.84 5.27 -12.00
C ARG A 106 -9.67 4.03 -12.85
N VAL A 107 -8.79 3.14 -12.44
CA VAL A 107 -8.69 1.80 -13.00
C VAL A 107 -8.97 0.75 -11.95
N GLN A 108 -9.68 -0.30 -12.35
CA GLN A 108 -9.72 -1.57 -11.63
C GLN A 108 -8.51 -2.37 -12.11
N ALA A 109 -7.71 -2.90 -11.19
CA ALA A 109 -6.47 -3.58 -11.49
C ALA A 109 -6.53 -5.08 -11.12
N ASP A 110 -5.80 -5.88 -11.86
CA ASP A 110 -5.46 -7.23 -11.42
C ASP A 110 -4.43 -7.15 -10.29
N ARG A 111 -4.88 -7.48 -9.08
CA ARG A 111 -4.08 -7.37 -7.86
C ARG A 111 -2.79 -8.18 -7.92
N VAL A 112 -2.85 -9.39 -8.47
CA VAL A 112 -1.70 -10.29 -8.54
C VAL A 112 -0.70 -9.81 -9.59
N ARG A 113 -1.18 -9.40 -10.76
CA ARG A 113 -0.32 -8.83 -11.80
C ARG A 113 0.37 -7.54 -11.34
N TYR A 114 -0.36 -6.67 -10.63
CA TYR A 114 0.18 -5.42 -10.10
C TYR A 114 1.26 -5.67 -9.05
N HIS A 115 1.01 -6.57 -8.09
CA HIS A 115 2.01 -7.00 -7.12
C HIS A 115 3.28 -7.53 -7.81
N ASN A 116 3.12 -8.47 -8.74
CA ASN A 116 4.25 -9.07 -9.46
C ASN A 116 5.04 -8.03 -10.26
N TYR A 117 4.34 -7.10 -10.93
CA TYR A 117 4.98 -6.00 -11.67
C TYR A 117 5.84 -5.15 -10.73
N MET A 118 5.26 -4.65 -9.64
CA MET A 118 5.96 -3.78 -8.70
C MET A 118 7.12 -4.48 -7.99
N LYS A 119 6.94 -5.75 -7.61
CA LYS A 119 8.01 -6.56 -7.02
C LYS A 119 9.20 -6.69 -7.98
N GLN A 120 8.94 -7.06 -9.24
CA GLN A 120 9.99 -7.17 -10.26
C GLN A 120 10.72 -5.84 -10.51
N VAL A 121 10.01 -4.72 -10.53
CA VAL A 121 10.63 -3.40 -10.68
C VAL A 121 11.57 -3.12 -9.51
N CYS A 122 11.14 -3.38 -8.27
CA CYS A 122 12.00 -3.20 -7.11
C CYS A 122 13.25 -4.11 -7.16
N GLU A 123 13.07 -5.40 -7.48
CA GLU A 123 14.16 -6.38 -7.57
C GLU A 123 15.20 -6.06 -8.66
N LYS A 124 14.76 -5.41 -9.74
CA LYS A 124 15.64 -5.02 -10.86
C LYS A 124 16.26 -3.64 -10.73
N THR A 125 15.81 -2.84 -9.77
CA THR A 125 16.33 -1.47 -9.61
C THR A 125 17.70 -1.48 -8.96
N PRO A 126 18.75 -0.95 -9.63
CA PRO A 126 20.08 -0.83 -9.04
C PRO A 126 20.05 -0.02 -7.74
N LEU A 127 20.96 -0.32 -6.82
CA LEU A 127 21.07 0.32 -5.50
C LEU A 127 19.89 0.10 -4.55
N LEU A 128 18.89 -0.70 -4.93
CA LEU A 128 17.77 -1.08 -4.08
C LEU A 128 17.91 -2.54 -3.65
N GLU A 129 17.96 -2.78 -2.36
CA GLU A 129 17.87 -4.11 -1.77
C GLU A 129 16.53 -4.28 -1.04
N ILE A 130 15.91 -5.45 -1.15
CA ILE A 130 14.67 -5.78 -0.45
C ILE A 130 15.00 -6.81 0.62
N LYS A 131 14.50 -6.58 1.84
CA LYS A 131 14.68 -7.51 2.95
C LYS A 131 13.35 -7.82 3.63
N GLN A 132 13.07 -9.10 3.80
CA GLN A 132 11.92 -9.53 4.59
C GLN A 132 12.29 -9.47 6.07
N ALA A 133 11.84 -8.42 6.73
CA ALA A 133 12.03 -8.24 8.17
C ALA A 133 11.01 -7.24 8.73
N GLU A 134 10.63 -7.43 9.98
CA GLU A 134 9.91 -6.42 10.76
C GLU A 134 10.91 -5.48 11.40
N ILE A 135 10.81 -4.18 11.16
CA ILE A 135 11.58 -3.16 11.87
C ILE A 135 10.88 -2.85 13.21
N ALA A 136 11.62 -3.00 14.28
CA ALA A 136 11.17 -2.74 15.64
C ALA A 136 11.57 -1.37 16.16
N GLU A 137 12.71 -0.84 15.70
CA GLU A 137 13.32 0.37 16.24
C GLU A 137 13.99 1.21 15.16
N ILE A 138 13.84 2.51 15.27
CA ILE A 138 14.65 3.52 14.58
C ILE A 138 15.58 4.12 15.62
N GLN A 139 16.87 4.00 15.39
CA GLN A 139 17.90 4.54 16.26
C GLN A 139 18.25 5.98 15.90
N THR A 140 18.40 6.80 16.92
CA THR A 140 18.75 8.21 16.75
C THR A 140 19.86 8.60 17.72
N GLU A 141 20.77 9.45 17.26
CA GLU A 141 21.80 10.05 18.08
C GLU A 141 21.87 11.55 17.76
N ASN A 142 21.87 12.40 18.78
CA ASN A 142 21.91 13.86 18.62
C ASN A 142 20.86 14.42 17.65
N GLY A 143 19.63 13.86 17.67
CA GLY A 143 18.52 14.27 16.81
C GLY A 143 18.62 13.81 15.35
N ARG A 144 19.54 12.89 15.03
CA ARG A 144 19.72 12.32 13.68
C ARG A 144 19.48 10.82 13.70
N VAL A 145 18.91 10.30 12.63
CA VAL A 145 18.79 8.85 12.43
C VAL A 145 20.18 8.26 12.19
N THR A 146 20.50 7.19 12.91
CA THR A 146 21.76 6.48 12.80
C THR A 146 21.61 5.01 12.39
N GLY A 147 20.41 4.44 12.59
CA GLY A 147 20.17 3.05 12.25
C GLY A 147 18.72 2.62 12.37
N VAL A 148 18.47 1.40 11.94
CA VAL A 148 17.23 0.67 12.17
C VAL A 148 17.54 -0.73 12.67
N VAL A 149 16.66 -1.27 13.54
CA VAL A 149 16.82 -2.60 14.13
C VAL A 149 15.57 -3.43 13.86
N THR A 150 15.77 -4.65 13.44
CA THR A 150 14.69 -5.61 13.25
C THR A 150 14.22 -6.22 14.57
N SER A 151 13.03 -6.80 14.58
CA SER A 151 12.52 -7.57 15.73
C SER A 151 13.39 -8.78 16.11
N LEU A 152 14.30 -9.19 15.24
CA LEU A 152 15.26 -10.29 15.49
C LEU A 152 16.67 -9.82 15.82
N GLY A 153 16.88 -8.51 16.05
CA GLY A 153 18.18 -7.96 16.48
C GLY A 153 19.14 -7.58 15.33
N ALA A 154 18.78 -7.78 14.08
CA ALA A 154 19.60 -7.31 12.95
C ALA A 154 19.60 -5.78 12.90
N GLN A 155 20.77 -5.18 12.96
CA GLN A 155 20.99 -3.73 12.94
C GLN A 155 21.56 -3.30 11.59
N TYR A 156 21.01 -2.24 11.04
CA TYR A 156 21.48 -1.61 9.81
C TYR A 156 21.80 -0.14 10.08
N THR A 157 22.98 0.28 9.71
CA THR A 157 23.37 1.69 9.75
C THR A 157 22.72 2.42 8.59
N VAL A 158 21.99 3.52 8.86
CA VAL A 158 21.34 4.34 7.84
C VAL A 158 21.40 5.82 8.20
N SER A 159 21.43 6.69 7.19
CA SER A 159 21.40 8.15 7.38
C SER A 159 20.00 8.73 7.41
N ALA A 160 19.02 8.02 6.85
CA ALA A 160 17.62 8.42 6.83
C ALA A 160 16.69 7.20 6.87
N ALA A 161 15.50 7.38 7.44
CA ALA A 161 14.45 6.36 7.48
C ALA A 161 13.13 6.93 6.99
N VAL A 162 12.50 6.25 6.03
CA VAL A 162 11.15 6.57 5.55
C VAL A 162 10.17 5.57 6.14
N VAL A 163 9.23 6.04 6.96
CA VAL A 163 8.22 5.19 7.59
C VAL A 163 6.98 5.16 6.72
N ALA A 164 6.70 4.03 6.09
CA ALA A 164 5.59 3.81 5.16
C ALA A 164 4.77 2.55 5.52
N THR A 165 4.51 2.37 6.81
CA THR A 165 3.92 1.15 7.39
C THR A 165 2.43 0.96 7.07
N GLY A 166 1.76 1.98 6.54
CA GLY A 166 0.36 1.89 6.14
C GLY A 166 -0.56 1.43 7.28
N THR A 167 -1.38 0.43 7.02
CA THR A 167 -2.36 -0.12 7.97
C THR A 167 -1.82 -1.28 8.83
N TYR A 168 -0.52 -1.56 8.75
CA TYR A 168 0.12 -2.64 9.53
C TYR A 168 0.55 -2.19 10.94
N LEU A 169 0.86 -0.90 11.12
CA LEU A 169 1.34 -0.34 12.37
C LEU A 169 0.25 -0.41 13.45
N ASN A 170 0.47 -1.25 14.47
CA ASN A 170 -0.52 -1.55 15.50
C ASN A 170 -1.90 -1.90 14.90
N GLY A 171 -1.90 -2.66 13.81
CA GLY A 171 -3.08 -2.99 13.04
C GLY A 171 -4.13 -3.73 13.86
N ARG A 172 -5.41 -3.38 13.66
CA ARG A 172 -6.56 -4.04 14.28
C ARG A 172 -7.66 -4.20 13.27
N ILE A 173 -8.15 -5.41 13.12
CA ILE A 173 -9.22 -5.76 12.18
C ILE A 173 -10.55 -5.84 12.93
N HIS A 174 -11.60 -5.34 12.31
CA HIS A 174 -12.97 -5.46 12.76
C HIS A 174 -13.81 -6.15 11.69
N VAL A 175 -14.50 -7.22 12.05
CA VAL A 175 -15.43 -7.94 11.19
C VAL A 175 -16.72 -8.14 11.98
N GLY A 176 -17.75 -7.37 11.67
CA GLY A 176 -18.95 -7.30 12.49
C GLY A 176 -18.59 -6.91 13.93
N GLN A 177 -18.98 -7.73 14.88
CA GLN A 177 -18.70 -7.51 16.31
C GLN A 177 -17.33 -8.06 16.77
N VAL A 178 -16.63 -8.80 15.90
CA VAL A 178 -15.33 -9.38 16.26
C VAL A 178 -14.22 -8.41 15.96
N SER A 179 -13.28 -8.28 16.90
CA SER A 179 -12.10 -7.42 16.76
C SER A 179 -10.85 -8.16 17.26
N TYR A 180 -9.81 -8.12 16.47
CA TYR A 180 -8.54 -8.77 16.77
C TYR A 180 -7.36 -8.01 16.17
N GLU A 181 -6.17 -8.24 16.74
CA GLU A 181 -4.95 -7.62 16.25
C GLU A 181 -4.40 -8.37 15.05
N SER A 182 -4.31 -7.66 13.93
CA SER A 182 -3.79 -8.19 12.67
C SER A 182 -3.49 -7.03 11.72
N GLY A 183 -2.59 -7.25 10.80
CA GLY A 183 -2.50 -6.46 9.56
C GLY A 183 -3.51 -6.95 8.53
N PRO A 184 -3.59 -6.28 7.35
CA PRO A 184 -4.43 -6.71 6.24
C PRO A 184 -4.09 -8.12 5.78
N ASP A 185 -5.10 -8.83 5.22
CA ASP A 185 -4.94 -10.17 4.66
C ASP A 185 -4.29 -11.18 5.64
N ALA A 186 -4.66 -11.11 6.91
CA ALA A 186 -4.14 -11.95 7.99
C ALA A 186 -2.61 -11.83 8.24
N ALA A 187 -1.99 -10.76 7.76
CA ALA A 187 -0.59 -10.49 8.06
C ALA A 187 -0.38 -10.11 9.53
N LEU A 188 0.83 -10.31 10.03
CA LEU A 188 1.19 -9.88 11.37
C LEU A 188 1.18 -8.34 11.46
N PRO A 189 0.63 -7.76 12.56
CA PRO A 189 0.72 -6.33 12.79
C PRO A 189 2.12 -5.98 13.29
N SER A 190 2.66 -4.84 12.86
CA SER A 190 3.91 -4.30 13.42
C SER A 190 3.60 -3.52 14.72
N ARG A 191 4.09 -3.99 15.84
CA ARG A 191 3.83 -3.40 17.17
C ARG A 191 5.02 -2.66 17.77
N PRO A 192 6.24 -3.23 17.75
CA PRO A 192 7.38 -2.61 18.42
C PRO A 192 7.69 -1.21 17.86
N LEU A 193 7.65 -1.06 16.54
CA LEU A 193 7.91 0.22 15.89
C LEU A 193 6.92 1.32 16.32
N GLY A 194 5.64 0.97 16.54
CA GLY A 194 4.65 1.95 17.01
C GLY A 194 5.01 2.54 18.37
N LYS A 195 5.54 1.74 19.29
CA LYS A 195 6.03 2.18 20.59
C LYS A 195 7.29 3.05 20.43
N ASN A 196 8.26 2.60 19.65
CA ASN A 196 9.49 3.35 19.39
C ASN A 196 9.21 4.74 18.79
N LEU A 197 8.28 4.85 17.83
CA LEU A 197 7.89 6.15 17.26
C LEU A 197 7.30 7.09 18.33
N GLN A 198 6.54 6.58 19.31
CA GLN A 198 6.04 7.38 20.44
C GLN A 198 7.18 7.84 21.35
N GLU A 199 8.15 6.97 21.64
CA GLU A 199 9.35 7.28 22.43
C GLU A 199 10.23 8.34 21.74
N LEU A 200 10.25 8.35 20.41
CA LEU A 200 10.87 9.41 19.59
C LEU A 200 10.08 10.73 19.55
N GLY A 201 8.94 10.80 20.25
CA GLY A 201 8.15 12.02 20.40
C GLY A 201 7.05 12.22 19.35
N LEU A 202 6.79 11.23 18.48
CA LEU A 202 5.71 11.31 17.49
C LEU A 202 4.35 11.06 18.15
N ARG A 203 3.39 11.98 17.94
CA ARG A 203 2.01 11.81 18.41
C ARG A 203 1.26 10.84 17.52
N MET A 204 0.94 9.68 18.06
CA MET A 204 0.22 8.63 17.34
C MET A 204 -1.29 8.74 17.53
N ARG A 205 -2.05 8.50 16.48
CA ARG A 205 -3.51 8.38 16.50
C ARG A 205 -3.94 7.16 15.69
N ARG A 206 -5.06 6.58 16.10
CA ARG A 206 -5.67 5.47 15.35
C ARG A 206 -6.60 6.03 14.28
N PHE A 207 -6.42 5.53 13.04
CA PHE A 207 -7.28 5.84 11.91
C PHE A 207 -8.06 4.59 11.51
N LYS A 208 -9.31 4.78 11.09
CA LYS A 208 -10.16 3.73 10.54
C LYS A 208 -10.11 3.78 9.02
N THR A 209 -9.93 2.63 8.38
CA THR A 209 -10.16 2.43 6.96
C THR A 209 -11.31 1.44 6.75
N GLY A 210 -12.03 1.54 5.64
CA GLY A 210 -13.08 0.58 5.28
C GLY A 210 -12.59 -0.32 4.15
N THR A 211 -12.87 -1.62 4.25
CA THR A 211 -12.66 -2.58 3.17
C THR A 211 -14.02 -3.10 2.73
N PRO A 212 -14.37 -3.04 1.43
CA PRO A 212 -15.63 -3.60 0.95
C PRO A 212 -15.62 -5.12 1.12
N CYS A 213 -16.81 -5.70 1.34
CA CYS A 213 -16.94 -7.15 1.40
C CYS A 213 -16.58 -7.78 0.05
N ARG A 214 -15.96 -8.95 0.12
CA ARG A 214 -15.68 -9.81 -1.03
C ARG A 214 -16.80 -10.83 -1.13
N VAL A 215 -17.51 -10.84 -2.25
CA VAL A 215 -18.60 -11.79 -2.51
C VAL A 215 -18.19 -12.79 -3.58
N HIS A 216 -18.73 -13.99 -3.49
CA HIS A 216 -18.46 -15.01 -4.48
C HIS A 216 -19.19 -14.70 -5.78
N ARG A 217 -18.51 -14.71 -6.92
CA ARG A 217 -19.09 -14.32 -8.21
C ARG A 217 -20.40 -15.06 -8.55
N ARG A 218 -20.51 -16.34 -8.18
CA ARG A 218 -21.69 -17.16 -8.43
C ARG A 218 -22.93 -16.76 -7.59
N SER A 219 -22.74 -15.96 -6.54
CA SER A 219 -23.84 -15.44 -5.71
C SER A 219 -24.36 -14.09 -6.16
N ILE A 220 -23.83 -13.56 -7.26
CA ILE A 220 -24.22 -12.25 -7.78
C ILE A 220 -25.25 -12.47 -8.92
N ASP A 221 -26.37 -11.82 -8.79
CA ASP A 221 -27.36 -11.72 -9.87
C ASP A 221 -27.00 -10.52 -10.76
N PHE A 222 -26.23 -10.76 -11.81
CA PHE A 222 -25.79 -9.73 -12.74
C PHE A 222 -26.94 -9.16 -13.58
N ASP A 223 -28.00 -9.93 -13.80
CA ASP A 223 -29.15 -9.50 -14.60
C ASP A 223 -30.03 -8.46 -13.86
N ALA A 224 -29.96 -8.46 -12.52
CA ALA A 224 -30.61 -7.46 -11.69
C ALA A 224 -29.81 -6.15 -11.52
N MET A 225 -28.63 -6.03 -12.15
CA MET A 225 -27.73 -4.89 -11.98
C MET A 225 -27.51 -4.14 -13.30
N GLU A 226 -27.31 -2.83 -13.19
CA GLU A 226 -26.90 -2.01 -14.32
C GLU A 226 -25.42 -2.26 -14.64
N ARG A 227 -25.16 -2.70 -15.88
CA ARG A 227 -23.78 -2.88 -16.37
C ARG A 227 -23.10 -1.53 -16.59
N GLN A 228 -21.88 -1.39 -16.09
CA GLN A 228 -21.05 -0.22 -16.27
C GLN A 228 -19.74 -0.59 -16.94
N ASP A 229 -19.64 -0.32 -18.23
CA ASP A 229 -18.44 -0.55 -19.01
C ASP A 229 -17.36 0.51 -18.74
N GLY A 230 -16.12 0.18 -19.06
CA GLY A 230 -15.03 1.14 -19.09
C GLY A 230 -15.17 2.13 -20.25
N ASP A 231 -14.33 3.14 -20.25
CA ASP A 231 -14.32 4.12 -21.35
C ASP A 231 -13.80 3.46 -22.65
N GLU A 232 -14.39 3.80 -23.79
CA GLU A 232 -13.92 3.36 -25.09
C GLU A 232 -12.57 4.01 -25.42
N ASP A 233 -12.49 5.34 -25.23
CA ASP A 233 -11.26 6.10 -25.34
C ASP A 233 -10.50 6.07 -24.03
N ILE A 234 -9.58 5.12 -23.90
CA ILE A 234 -8.80 4.93 -22.68
C ILE A 234 -7.71 6.01 -22.57
N VAL A 235 -7.75 6.74 -21.46
CA VAL A 235 -6.69 7.66 -21.07
C VAL A 235 -5.74 6.93 -20.12
N PRO A 236 -4.44 6.75 -20.44
CA PRO A 236 -3.50 6.09 -19.54
C PRO A 236 -3.23 6.92 -18.27
N PHE A 237 -2.80 6.27 -17.20
CA PHE A 237 -2.25 6.99 -16.05
C PHE A 237 -0.87 7.56 -16.36
N SER A 238 0.01 6.74 -16.93
CA SER A 238 1.36 7.17 -17.25
C SER A 238 1.41 7.93 -18.57
N PHE A 239 2.16 9.02 -18.59
CA PHE A 239 2.43 9.78 -19.80
C PHE A 239 3.29 8.99 -20.81
N GLY A 240 3.97 7.93 -20.36
CA GLY A 240 4.77 7.04 -21.22
C GLY A 240 4.03 5.82 -21.77
N SER A 241 2.78 5.61 -21.38
CA SER A 241 1.99 4.46 -21.84
C SER A 241 1.34 4.73 -23.21
N ASP A 242 1.31 3.70 -24.05
CA ASP A 242 0.68 3.74 -25.36
C ASP A 242 -0.80 3.34 -25.27
N PRO A 243 -1.76 4.28 -25.42
CA PRO A 243 -3.19 3.97 -25.30
C PRO A 243 -3.70 3.01 -26.35
N SER A 244 -3.04 2.91 -27.51
CA SER A 244 -3.48 2.02 -28.61
C SER A 244 -3.40 0.53 -28.24
N ARG A 245 -2.62 0.19 -27.21
CA ARG A 245 -2.46 -1.19 -26.70
C ARG A 245 -3.38 -1.50 -25.53
N MET A 246 -4.17 -0.53 -25.10
CA MET A 246 -5.01 -0.65 -23.92
C MET A 246 -6.45 -0.95 -24.31
N HIS A 247 -7.05 -1.94 -23.65
CA HIS A 247 -8.47 -2.29 -23.84
C HIS A 247 -9.07 -2.80 -22.53
N ASN A 248 -10.32 -2.43 -22.28
CA ASN A 248 -11.06 -2.90 -21.13
C ASN A 248 -11.34 -4.41 -21.24
N GLN A 249 -11.13 -5.14 -20.15
CA GLN A 249 -11.24 -6.59 -20.10
C GLN A 249 -12.51 -7.05 -19.37
N VAL A 250 -13.01 -6.24 -18.45
CA VAL A 250 -14.19 -6.55 -17.62
C VAL A 250 -15.08 -5.33 -17.44
N SER A 251 -16.35 -5.57 -17.18
CA SER A 251 -17.31 -4.55 -16.79
C SER A 251 -17.51 -4.54 -15.27
N CYS A 252 -17.81 -3.37 -14.71
CA CYS A 252 -18.38 -3.25 -13.37
C CYS A 252 -19.91 -3.31 -13.42
N TYR A 253 -20.53 -3.44 -12.26
CA TYR A 253 -21.99 -3.46 -12.12
C TYR A 253 -22.39 -2.55 -10.97
N ILE A 254 -23.50 -1.84 -11.16
CA ILE A 254 -24.03 -0.89 -10.18
C ILE A 254 -25.15 -1.57 -9.41
N THR A 255 -25.08 -1.46 -8.09
CA THR A 255 -26.15 -1.79 -7.17
C THR A 255 -26.42 -0.62 -6.24
N TYR A 256 -27.55 -0.61 -5.59
CA TYR A 256 -28.00 0.48 -4.74
C TYR A 256 -28.19 0.01 -3.30
N THR A 257 -27.98 0.91 -2.35
CA THR A 257 -28.39 0.71 -0.97
C THR A 257 -29.89 0.81 -0.85
N ASN A 258 -30.45 0.14 0.15
CA ASN A 258 -31.89 0.19 0.48
C ASN A 258 -32.09 0.55 1.96
N GLU A 259 -33.34 0.62 2.40
CA GLU A 259 -33.66 1.00 3.77
C GLU A 259 -33.07 0.05 4.82
N GLU A 260 -33.03 -1.25 4.53
CA GLU A 260 -32.41 -2.24 5.40
C GLU A 260 -30.89 -2.04 5.52
N THR A 261 -30.23 -1.74 4.41
CA THR A 261 -28.80 -1.35 4.43
C THR A 261 -28.56 -0.14 5.31
N HIS A 262 -29.42 0.87 5.19
CA HIS A 262 -29.32 2.09 5.98
C HIS A 262 -29.62 1.86 7.47
N ARG A 263 -30.58 0.98 7.78
CA ARG A 263 -30.89 0.59 9.15
C ARG A 263 -29.68 -0.06 9.83
N ILE A 264 -29.08 -1.07 9.16
CA ILE A 264 -27.91 -1.76 9.66
C ILE A 264 -26.75 -0.78 9.92
N ILE A 265 -26.49 0.15 8.98
CA ILE A 265 -25.44 1.16 9.16
C ILE A 265 -25.70 2.01 10.40
N ARG A 266 -26.92 2.52 10.57
CA ARG A 266 -27.26 3.40 11.72
C ARG A 266 -27.14 2.69 13.07
N GLU A 267 -27.44 1.41 13.13
CA GLU A 267 -27.34 0.61 14.36
C GLU A 267 -25.91 0.25 14.74
N ASN A 268 -24.94 0.49 13.85
CA ASN A 268 -23.53 0.13 14.02
C ASN A 268 -22.56 1.34 13.85
N LEU A 269 -23.06 2.56 14.06
CA LEU A 269 -22.26 3.79 14.06
C LEU A 269 -21.53 3.99 15.40
#